data_0dcf09ecdd801bd6758408f0946b3c88
#
_entry.id   0dcf09ecdd801bd6758408f0946b3c88
#
_cell.length_a   1.000
_cell.length_b   1.000
_cell.length_c   1.000
_cell.angle_alpha   90.00
_cell.angle_beta   90.00
_cell.angle_gamma   90.00
#
_symmetry.space_group_name_H-M   'P 1'
#
loop_
_entity.id
_entity.type
_entity.pdbx_description
1 polymer ?
#
loop_
_entity_poly.entity_id
_entity_poly.type
_entity_poly.pdbx_seq_one_letter_code
_entity_poly.pdbx_strand_id
1 'polypeptide(L)'
;LPPQIRKVAVVVSPSALQIKEIQENGFDIVQIHGQVLPEALETLQIPFLRAFNVDNMQEWERYEAEPKCIGYVFDAVKPGSGETFDWSSIPNLPEDGKPYLLAGGLNPANVGNAIEAMHPDGVDVSSGVERDLEPGKDPEKIEAFVKIVRKA
;
A
#
# COMPACT_ATOMS: atom_id res chain seq x y z
N LEU A 1 -4.20 15.59 -12.72
CA LEU A 1 -2.94 15.40 -11.98
C LEU A 1 -1.75 15.71 -12.88
N PRO A 2 -0.64 16.21 -12.35
CA PRO A 2 0.61 16.33 -13.11
C PRO A 2 1.02 14.99 -13.72
N PRO A 3 1.60 14.96 -14.94
CA PRO A 3 1.86 13.71 -15.66
C PRO A 3 2.89 12.78 -14.97
N GLN A 4 3.68 13.31 -14.04
CA GLN A 4 4.63 12.53 -13.24
C GLN A 4 3.96 11.78 -12.07
N ILE A 5 2.71 12.09 -11.73
CA ILE A 5 1.96 11.43 -10.66
C ILE A 5 1.20 10.24 -11.24
N ARG A 6 1.51 9.05 -10.75
CA ARG A 6 0.81 7.83 -11.13
C ARG A 6 -0.56 7.74 -10.47
N LYS A 7 -1.55 7.29 -11.23
CA LYS A 7 -2.89 7.02 -10.74
C LYS A 7 -2.99 5.55 -10.36
N VAL A 8 -3.22 5.28 -9.09
CA VAL A 8 -3.35 3.92 -8.56
C VAL A 8 -4.81 3.65 -8.21
N ALA A 9 -5.38 2.59 -8.78
CA ALA A 9 -6.70 2.10 -8.39
C ALA A 9 -6.53 1.08 -7.25
N VAL A 10 -7.19 1.30 -6.12
CA VAL A 10 -7.15 0.38 -4.97
C VAL A 10 -8.41 -0.46 -4.95
N VAL A 11 -8.26 -1.77 -4.98
CA VAL A 11 -9.36 -2.73 -5.08
C VAL A 11 -9.16 -3.94 -4.17
N VAL A 12 -10.25 -4.59 -3.83
CA VAL A 12 -10.26 -5.81 -3.01
C VAL A 12 -10.86 -6.95 -3.80
N SER A 13 -10.10 -8.01 -4.03
CA SER A 13 -10.53 -9.22 -4.77
C SER A 13 -11.25 -8.90 -6.10
N PRO A 14 -10.61 -8.15 -7.01
CA PRO A 14 -11.27 -7.67 -8.22
C PRO A 14 -11.61 -8.81 -9.18
N SER A 15 -12.76 -8.67 -9.85
CA SER A 15 -13.09 -9.49 -11.02
C SER A 15 -12.35 -9.03 -12.28
N ALA A 16 -12.30 -9.89 -13.31
CA ALA A 16 -11.74 -9.52 -14.62
C ALA A 16 -12.43 -8.29 -15.23
N LEU A 17 -13.76 -8.15 -15.02
CA LEU A 17 -14.50 -6.98 -15.50
C LEU A 17 -14.04 -5.69 -14.82
N GLN A 18 -13.87 -5.69 -13.51
CA GLN A 18 -13.37 -4.53 -12.76
C GLN A 18 -11.95 -4.15 -13.20
N ILE A 19 -11.08 -5.12 -13.42
CA ILE A 19 -9.73 -4.88 -13.96
C ILE A 19 -9.81 -4.18 -15.33
N LYS A 20 -10.70 -4.65 -16.23
CA LYS A 20 -10.90 -4.02 -17.52
C LYS A 20 -11.38 -2.57 -17.41
N GLU A 21 -12.38 -2.31 -16.57
CA GLU A 21 -12.90 -0.96 -16.31
C GLU A 21 -11.82 -0.02 -15.77
N ILE A 22 -10.97 -0.48 -14.85
CA ILE A 22 -9.85 0.29 -14.30
C ILE A 22 -8.89 0.70 -15.42
N GLN A 23 -8.52 -0.22 -16.30
CA GLN A 23 -7.62 0.04 -17.42
C GLN A 23 -8.23 1.02 -18.44
N GLU A 24 -9.51 0.83 -18.79
CA GLU A 24 -10.24 1.73 -19.69
C GLU A 24 -10.38 3.17 -19.14
N ASN A 25 -10.41 3.32 -17.80
CA ASN A 25 -10.41 4.62 -17.12
C ASN A 25 -9.00 5.24 -16.99
N GLY A 26 -7.98 4.60 -17.55
CA GLY A 26 -6.63 5.16 -17.67
C GLY A 26 -5.89 5.26 -16.36
N PHE A 27 -6.07 4.31 -15.44
CA PHE A 27 -5.19 4.13 -14.29
C PHE A 27 -3.84 3.56 -14.73
N ASP A 28 -2.78 3.94 -14.03
CA ASP A 28 -1.42 3.54 -14.35
C ASP A 28 -1.02 2.24 -13.62
N ILE A 29 -1.59 1.99 -12.44
CA ILE A 29 -1.27 0.86 -11.56
C ILE A 29 -2.56 0.42 -10.86
N VAL A 30 -2.66 -0.87 -10.55
CA VAL A 30 -3.70 -1.41 -9.66
C VAL A 30 -3.07 -1.88 -8.37
N GLN A 31 -3.58 -1.46 -7.21
CA GLN A 31 -3.23 -2.03 -5.91
C GLN A 31 -4.31 -3.03 -5.51
N ILE A 32 -3.92 -4.29 -5.35
CA ILE A 32 -4.87 -5.39 -5.12
C ILE A 32 -4.72 -5.94 -3.70
N HIS A 33 -5.79 -5.80 -2.92
CA HIS A 33 -6.02 -6.48 -1.64
C HIS A 33 -6.82 -7.75 -1.83
N GLY A 34 -6.84 -8.62 -0.80
CA GLY A 34 -7.64 -9.84 -0.81
C GLY A 34 -7.15 -10.89 -1.81
N GLN A 35 -8.04 -11.57 -2.50
CA GLN A 35 -7.70 -12.62 -3.44
C GLN A 35 -7.41 -12.07 -4.84
N VAL A 36 -6.44 -12.64 -5.53
CA VAL A 36 -6.19 -12.38 -6.94
C VAL A 36 -6.57 -13.63 -7.72
N LEU A 37 -7.72 -13.58 -8.38
CA LEU A 37 -8.20 -14.69 -9.19
C LEU A 37 -7.39 -14.79 -10.49
N PRO A 38 -7.16 -16.00 -11.04
CA PRO A 38 -6.41 -16.20 -12.27
C PRO A 38 -6.93 -15.35 -13.44
N GLU A 39 -8.25 -15.29 -13.64
CA GLU A 39 -8.87 -14.51 -14.69
C GLU A 39 -8.66 -12.99 -14.56
N ALA A 40 -8.56 -12.49 -13.33
CA ALA A 40 -8.22 -11.08 -13.09
C ALA A 40 -6.75 -10.81 -13.45
N LEU A 41 -5.84 -11.71 -13.08
CA LEU A 41 -4.42 -11.60 -13.39
C LEU A 41 -4.15 -11.71 -14.90
N GLU A 42 -4.83 -12.61 -15.61
CA GLU A 42 -4.75 -12.75 -17.07
C GLU A 42 -5.23 -11.47 -17.80
N THR A 43 -6.28 -10.82 -17.25
CA THR A 43 -6.85 -9.59 -17.82
C THR A 43 -5.96 -8.37 -17.61
N LEU A 44 -5.10 -8.36 -16.59
CA LEU A 44 -4.18 -7.26 -16.31
C LEU A 44 -3.21 -7.00 -17.47
N GLN A 45 -3.20 -5.75 -17.97
CA GLN A 45 -2.26 -5.25 -18.97
C GLN A 45 -1.35 -4.14 -18.41
N ILE A 46 -1.73 -3.57 -17.26
CA ILE A 46 -0.94 -2.60 -16.49
C ILE A 46 -0.31 -3.28 -15.26
N PRO A 47 0.78 -2.72 -14.71
CA PRO A 47 1.40 -3.27 -13.51
C PRO A 47 0.48 -3.19 -12.28
N PHE A 48 0.75 -4.02 -11.29
CA PHE A 48 0.04 -3.98 -10.02
C PHE A 48 0.97 -4.05 -8.81
N LEU A 49 0.48 -3.49 -7.70
CA LEU A 49 1.03 -3.66 -6.36
C LEU A 49 0.19 -4.69 -5.63
N ARG A 50 0.84 -5.66 -5.02
CA ARG A 50 0.15 -6.64 -4.19
C ARG A 50 0.11 -6.18 -2.74
N ALA A 51 -1.09 -5.97 -2.20
CA ALA A 51 -1.28 -5.54 -0.83
C ALA A 51 -1.60 -6.73 0.09
N PHE A 52 -0.92 -6.80 1.22
CA PHE A 52 -1.06 -7.82 2.26
C PHE A 52 -1.42 -7.20 3.58
N ASN A 53 -2.26 -7.86 4.36
CA ASN A 53 -2.44 -7.57 5.78
C ASN A 53 -1.40 -8.34 6.59
N VAL A 54 -1.22 -7.95 7.85
CA VAL A 54 -0.27 -8.60 8.78
C VAL A 54 -0.40 -10.13 8.82
N ASP A 55 -1.64 -10.63 8.76
CA ASP A 55 -1.91 -12.06 8.91
C ASP A 55 -1.52 -12.90 7.68
N ASN A 56 -1.24 -12.27 6.53
CA ASN A 56 -0.89 -12.97 5.29
C ASN A 56 0.32 -12.37 4.54
N MET A 57 1.19 -11.67 5.26
CA MET A 57 2.40 -11.05 4.67
C MET A 57 3.31 -12.06 3.97
N GLN A 58 3.46 -13.27 4.53
CA GLN A 58 4.28 -14.33 3.95
C GLN A 58 3.80 -14.83 2.58
N GLU A 59 2.62 -14.44 2.14
CA GLU A 59 2.12 -14.83 0.81
C GLU A 59 2.79 -14.07 -0.35
N TRP A 60 3.67 -13.09 -0.06
CA TRP A 60 4.37 -12.32 -1.10
C TRP A 60 5.19 -13.21 -2.03
N GLU A 61 5.76 -14.32 -1.53
CA GLU A 61 6.55 -15.28 -2.30
C GLU A 61 5.81 -15.80 -3.55
N ARG A 62 4.48 -15.86 -3.52
CA ARG A 62 3.65 -16.27 -4.66
C ARG A 62 3.74 -15.30 -5.84
N TYR A 63 4.16 -14.06 -5.58
CA TYR A 63 4.23 -12.99 -6.57
C TYR A 63 5.68 -12.64 -6.96
N GLU A 64 6.66 -13.33 -6.39
CA GLU A 64 8.08 -13.13 -6.69
C GLU A 64 8.37 -13.28 -8.20
N ALA A 65 7.87 -14.34 -8.81
CA ALA A 65 8.05 -14.63 -10.24
C ALA A 65 7.00 -13.94 -11.15
N GLU A 66 6.03 -13.19 -10.60
CA GLU A 66 5.01 -12.52 -11.41
C GLU A 66 5.53 -11.18 -11.97
N PRO A 67 5.75 -11.09 -13.30
CA PRO A 67 6.40 -9.92 -13.89
C PRO A 67 5.54 -8.65 -13.86
N LYS A 68 4.21 -8.78 -13.73
CA LYS A 68 3.30 -7.63 -13.61
C LYS A 68 3.22 -7.10 -12.17
N CYS A 69 3.65 -7.89 -11.17
CA CYS A 69 3.76 -7.45 -9.79
C CYS A 69 5.03 -6.62 -9.62
N ILE A 70 4.88 -5.31 -9.49
CA ILE A 70 6.01 -4.38 -9.41
C ILE A 70 6.39 -3.97 -7.99
N GLY A 71 5.72 -4.49 -6.98
CA GLY A 71 5.99 -4.21 -5.58
C GLY A 71 4.87 -4.66 -4.66
N TYR A 72 5.10 -4.43 -3.37
CA TYR A 72 4.23 -4.87 -2.29
C TYR A 72 3.76 -3.71 -1.43
N VAL A 73 2.59 -3.86 -0.80
CA VAL A 73 2.09 -2.95 0.23
C VAL A 73 1.74 -3.78 1.45
N PHE A 74 2.38 -3.49 2.57
CA PHE A 74 2.10 -4.13 3.84
C PHE A 74 1.23 -3.22 4.69
N ASP A 75 -0.03 -3.61 4.85
CA ASP A 75 -1.02 -2.89 5.64
C ASP A 75 -1.05 -3.47 7.07
N ALA A 76 -0.54 -2.71 8.01
CA ALA A 76 -0.40 -3.12 9.41
C ALA A 76 -1.68 -2.97 10.24
N VAL A 77 -2.76 -2.49 9.68
CA VAL A 77 -4.02 -2.37 10.43
C VAL A 77 -4.64 -3.74 10.62
N LYS A 78 -4.73 -4.17 11.90
CA LYS A 78 -5.78 -5.12 12.29
C LYS A 78 -7.10 -4.33 12.33
N PRO A 79 -8.07 -4.63 11.47
CA PRO A 79 -9.34 -3.95 11.50
C PRO A 79 -9.94 -3.97 12.90
N GLY A 80 -10.16 -2.78 13.51
CA GLY A 80 -10.82 -2.65 14.80
C GLY A 80 -9.93 -2.71 16.05
N SER A 81 -8.61 -2.87 15.95
CA SER A 81 -7.76 -2.97 17.16
C SER A 81 -7.47 -1.65 17.87
N GLY A 82 -7.40 -0.55 17.13
CA GLY A 82 -6.99 0.76 17.71
C GLY A 82 -5.57 0.77 18.31
N GLU A 83 -4.86 -0.34 18.24
CA GLU A 83 -3.52 -0.50 18.80
C GLU A 83 -2.45 -0.08 17.80
N THR A 84 -1.36 0.51 18.32
CA THR A 84 -0.15 0.75 17.55
C THR A 84 0.47 -0.59 17.19
N PHE A 85 0.65 -0.84 15.90
CA PHE A 85 1.24 -2.07 15.42
C PHE A 85 2.74 -2.10 15.74
N ASP A 86 3.23 -3.23 16.25
CA ASP A 86 4.65 -3.48 16.42
C ASP A 86 5.26 -3.92 15.07
N TRP A 87 5.84 -2.97 14.35
CA TRP A 87 6.47 -3.18 13.05
C TRP A 87 7.64 -4.18 13.13
N SER A 88 8.32 -4.28 14.28
CA SER A 88 9.42 -5.21 14.46
C SER A 88 8.97 -6.68 14.48
N SER A 89 7.68 -6.93 14.62
CA SER A 89 7.10 -8.27 14.62
C SER A 89 6.85 -8.85 13.23
N ILE A 90 7.08 -8.08 12.16
CA ILE A 90 6.91 -8.55 10.78
C ILE A 90 8.06 -9.51 10.42
N PRO A 91 7.78 -10.80 10.22
CA PRO A 91 8.79 -11.74 9.79
C PRO A 91 8.97 -11.67 8.25
N ASN A 92 10.19 -11.90 7.80
CA ASN A 92 10.51 -12.16 6.38
C ASN A 92 9.99 -11.09 5.41
N LEU A 93 10.69 -9.96 5.35
CA LEU A 93 10.50 -8.97 4.29
C LEU A 93 10.93 -9.53 2.93
N PRO A 94 10.32 -9.04 1.82
CA PRO A 94 10.73 -9.45 0.49
C PRO A 94 12.22 -9.17 0.21
N GLU A 95 12.92 -10.16 -0.32
CA GLU A 95 14.31 -10.06 -0.75
C GLU A 95 14.45 -10.22 -2.29
N ASP A 96 13.33 -10.16 -3.02
CA ASP A 96 13.26 -10.33 -4.48
C ASP A 96 13.63 -9.07 -5.28
N GLY A 97 14.00 -7.99 -4.58
CA GLY A 97 14.38 -6.71 -5.16
C GLY A 97 13.21 -5.84 -5.61
N LYS A 98 11.97 -6.26 -5.38
CA LYS A 98 10.79 -5.42 -5.60
C LYS A 98 10.59 -4.47 -4.42
N PRO A 99 10.23 -3.20 -4.67
CA PRO A 99 9.97 -2.26 -3.61
C PRO A 99 8.76 -2.65 -2.76
N TYR A 100 8.79 -2.32 -1.50
CA TYR A 100 7.63 -2.43 -0.63
C TYR A 100 7.30 -1.15 0.12
N LEU A 101 6.02 -0.91 0.27
CA LEU A 101 5.45 0.23 0.96
C LEU A 101 4.84 -0.22 2.29
N LEU A 102 4.99 0.59 3.32
CA LEU A 102 4.23 0.42 4.56
C LEU A 102 2.94 1.24 4.49
N ALA A 103 1.86 0.62 4.90
CA ALA A 103 0.55 1.22 5.05
C ALA A 103 -0.09 0.82 6.38
N GLY A 104 -1.26 1.39 6.67
CA GLY A 104 -2.05 1.02 7.83
C GLY A 104 -1.70 1.75 9.11
N GLY A 105 -2.60 2.63 9.56
CA GLY A 105 -2.49 3.36 10.82
C GLY A 105 -1.32 4.34 10.93
N LEU A 106 -0.58 4.58 9.84
CA LEU A 106 0.50 5.56 9.83
C LEU A 106 -0.05 6.98 10.04
N ASN A 107 0.71 7.77 10.80
CA ASN A 107 0.42 9.17 11.10
C ASN A 107 1.73 9.92 11.45
N PRO A 108 1.73 11.23 11.62
CA PRO A 108 2.94 11.98 11.94
C PRO A 108 3.66 11.54 13.23
N ALA A 109 2.95 10.94 14.20
CA ALA A 109 3.55 10.54 15.46
C ALA A 109 4.29 9.19 15.39
N ASN A 110 3.96 8.32 14.43
CA ASN A 110 4.51 6.94 14.38
C ASN A 110 5.32 6.63 13.11
N VAL A 111 5.17 7.41 12.03
CA VAL A 111 5.79 7.08 10.74
C VAL A 111 7.33 7.04 10.79
N GLY A 112 7.96 7.90 11.59
CA GLY A 112 9.42 7.89 11.76
C GLY A 112 9.91 6.56 12.34
N ASN A 113 9.28 6.10 13.41
CA ASN A 113 9.61 4.80 14.03
C ASN A 113 9.35 3.62 13.09
N ALA A 114 8.26 3.68 12.31
CA ALA A 114 7.94 2.64 11.33
C ALA A 114 9.02 2.55 10.24
N ILE A 115 9.48 3.69 9.71
CA ILE A 115 10.56 3.74 8.71
C ILE A 115 11.88 3.21 9.30
N GLU A 116 12.24 3.63 10.51
CA GLU A 116 13.47 3.19 11.20
C GLU A 116 13.48 1.68 11.47
N ALA A 117 12.31 1.11 11.82
CA ALA A 117 12.19 -0.32 12.11
C ALA A 117 12.20 -1.19 10.86
N MET A 118 11.61 -0.72 9.76
CA MET A 118 11.28 -1.55 8.60
C MET A 118 12.07 -1.20 7.33
N HIS A 119 12.69 -0.02 7.27
CA HIS A 119 13.43 0.46 6.09
C HIS A 119 12.67 0.32 4.75
N PRO A 120 11.38 0.72 4.67
CA PRO A 120 10.59 0.57 3.46
C PRO A 120 11.05 1.51 2.34
N ASP A 121 10.74 1.17 1.09
CA ASP A 121 10.97 2.06 -0.05
C ASP A 121 10.00 3.24 -0.08
N GLY A 122 8.90 3.16 0.65
CA GLY A 122 7.94 4.24 0.79
C GLY A 122 6.87 3.95 1.83
N VAL A 123 6.02 4.94 2.05
CA VAL A 123 4.91 4.85 3.01
C VAL A 123 3.61 5.35 2.39
N ASP A 124 2.50 4.75 2.76
CA ASP A 124 1.16 5.14 2.37
C ASP A 124 0.34 5.55 3.60
N VAL A 125 -0.32 6.70 3.53
CA VAL A 125 -1.13 7.25 4.60
C VAL A 125 -2.50 7.71 4.11
N SER A 126 -3.54 7.36 4.84
CA SER A 126 -4.89 7.83 4.59
C SER A 126 -5.49 8.49 5.83
N SER A 127 -6.05 7.72 6.76
CA SER A 127 -6.75 8.24 7.94
C SER A 127 -5.85 9.03 8.90
N GLY A 128 -4.56 8.69 9.00
CA GLY A 128 -3.62 9.36 9.90
C GLY A 128 -3.35 10.83 9.59
N VAL A 129 -3.82 11.34 8.45
CA VAL A 129 -3.75 12.76 8.06
C VAL A 129 -5.14 13.36 7.82
N GLU A 130 -6.20 12.76 8.37
CA GLU A 130 -7.54 13.30 8.36
C GLU A 130 -7.73 14.33 9.49
N ARG A 131 -8.68 15.24 9.26
CA ARG A 131 -9.13 16.19 10.28
C ARG A 131 -9.87 15.46 11.39
N ASP A 132 -9.71 15.92 12.62
CA ASP A 132 -10.30 15.23 13.79
C ASP A 132 -11.82 15.43 13.92
N LEU A 133 -12.35 16.55 13.44
CA LEU A 133 -13.75 16.94 13.67
C LEU A 133 -14.57 17.13 12.38
N GLU A 134 -13.92 17.14 11.22
CA GLU A 134 -14.58 17.42 9.95
C GLU A 134 -14.08 16.42 8.87
N PRO A 135 -14.90 16.08 7.88
CA PRO A 135 -14.45 15.29 6.74
C PRO A 135 -13.32 15.98 5.96
N GLY A 136 -12.34 15.19 5.52
CA GLY A 136 -11.26 15.64 4.66
C GLY A 136 -9.88 15.55 5.29
N LYS A 137 -8.85 15.82 4.48
CA LYS A 137 -7.46 15.76 4.89
C LYS A 137 -7.03 17.06 5.57
N ASP A 138 -6.14 16.93 6.55
CA ASP A 138 -5.55 18.03 7.29
C ASP A 138 -4.21 18.44 6.64
N PRO A 139 -4.08 19.65 6.09
CA PRO A 139 -2.84 20.11 5.46
C PRO A 139 -1.64 20.14 6.42
N GLU A 140 -1.84 20.47 7.69
CA GLU A 140 -0.77 20.53 8.68
C GLU A 140 -0.25 19.13 9.01
N LYS A 141 -1.17 18.14 9.16
CA LYS A 141 -0.81 16.74 9.35
C LYS A 141 -0.08 16.17 8.12
N ILE A 142 -0.52 16.53 6.90
CA ILE A 142 0.17 16.13 5.66
C ILE A 142 1.58 16.71 5.63
N GLU A 143 1.75 18.01 5.90
CA GLU A 143 3.07 18.65 5.91
C GLU A 143 4.00 18.03 6.95
N ALA A 144 3.50 17.81 8.17
CA ALA A 144 4.25 17.15 9.25
C ALA A 144 4.68 15.74 8.86
N PHE A 145 3.77 14.94 8.29
CA PHE A 145 4.05 13.59 7.82
C PHE A 145 5.15 13.57 6.76
N VAL A 146 5.00 14.36 5.70
CA VAL A 146 5.99 14.44 4.60
C VAL A 146 7.34 14.92 5.11
N LYS A 147 7.39 15.87 6.05
CA LYS A 147 8.63 16.37 6.64
C LYS A 147 9.39 15.30 7.42
N ILE A 148 8.68 14.41 8.11
CA ILE A 148 9.28 13.29 8.84
C ILE A 148 9.82 12.26 7.84
N VAL A 149 9.00 11.82 6.88
CA VAL A 149 9.38 10.84 5.85
C VAL A 149 10.64 11.28 5.06
N ARG A 150 10.78 12.57 4.76
CA ARG A 150 11.95 13.10 4.02
C ARG A 150 13.23 13.20 4.85
N LYS A 151 13.16 13.03 6.16
CA LYS A 151 14.32 13.10 7.06
C LYS A 151 14.81 11.71 7.49
N ALA A 152 13.93 10.73 7.44
CA ALA A 152 14.26 9.35 7.70
C ALA A 152 14.91 8.73 6.46
#